data_afbe37cade1ad161e5484384b05b2e15
#
_entry.id   afbe37cade1ad161e5484384b05b2e15
#
_cell.length_a   1.000
_cell.length_b   1.000
_cell.length_c   1.000
_cell.angle_alpha   90.00
_cell.angle_beta   90.00
_cell.angle_gamma   90.00
#
_symmetry.space_group_name_H-M   'P 1'
#
loop_
_entity.id
_entity.type
_entity.pdbx_description
1 polymer ?
#
loop_
_entity_poly.entity_id
_entity_poly.type
_entity_poly.pdbx_seq_one_letter_code
_entity_poly.pdbx_strand_id
1 'polypeptide(L)'
;MHHLRRFIKPDSFLFDIGAGTGRYTSALMAEGYRVKAVELVRRNIDVFLKREPTADVVQGDARNMPFLPTGAADVTLLLGPLYHLIGDEEKLKALNEAKRVTKPGGLIFVAYLMNEYSILSYCFDEDRIEGLMERGAVDGDFHIQAQADELYDYVRIDDINRLDERAGLKRVTIFSPDGASDYMRTRLNRMSDETFARFIEYQKCISERADLIGAGSHVVDVVRA
;
A
#
# COMPACT_ATOMS: atom_id res chain seq x y z
N MET A 1 -9.82 -5.12 -2.97
CA MET A 1 -10.79 -6.10 -2.41
C MET A 1 -10.61 -7.54 -2.95
N HIS A 2 -10.43 -7.79 -4.29
CA HIS A 2 -10.31 -9.15 -4.83
C HIS A 2 -9.26 -10.00 -4.10
N HIS A 3 -8.03 -9.53 -3.98
CA HIS A 3 -6.97 -10.25 -3.27
C HIS A 3 -7.22 -10.36 -1.76
N LEU A 4 -7.72 -9.31 -1.10
CA LEU A 4 -8.04 -9.36 0.32
C LEU A 4 -8.99 -10.51 0.67
N ARG A 5 -10.07 -10.67 -0.10
CA ARG A 5 -11.07 -11.74 0.11
C ARG A 5 -10.50 -13.16 -0.01
N ARG A 6 -9.36 -13.36 -0.66
CA ARG A 6 -8.69 -14.67 -0.75
C ARG A 6 -8.05 -15.11 0.57
N PHE A 7 -7.73 -14.16 1.43
CA PHE A 7 -6.92 -14.39 2.63
C PHE A 7 -7.66 -14.09 3.94
N ILE A 8 -8.69 -13.25 3.90
CA ILE A 8 -9.48 -12.90 5.09
C ILE A 8 -10.52 -14.01 5.33
N LYS A 9 -10.51 -14.58 6.53
CA LYS A 9 -11.49 -15.59 6.94
C LYS A 9 -12.76 -14.91 7.50
N PRO A 10 -13.93 -15.58 7.46
CA PRO A 10 -15.09 -15.12 8.22
C PRO A 10 -14.70 -14.86 9.69
N ASP A 11 -15.32 -13.86 10.30
CA ASP A 11 -15.10 -13.43 11.69
C ASP A 11 -13.69 -12.88 12.01
N SER A 12 -12.82 -12.68 11.00
CA SER A 12 -11.52 -12.03 11.21
C SER A 12 -11.71 -10.63 11.79
N PHE A 13 -10.85 -10.27 12.74
CA PHE A 13 -10.71 -8.90 13.21
C PHE A 13 -9.54 -8.22 12.47
N LEU A 14 -9.81 -7.06 11.90
CA LEU A 14 -8.84 -6.34 11.07
C LEU A 14 -8.44 -5.01 11.69
N PHE A 15 -7.15 -4.66 11.50
CA PHE A 15 -6.70 -3.27 11.60
C PHE A 15 -6.49 -2.70 10.19
N ASP A 16 -6.96 -1.44 9.97
CA ASP A 16 -6.72 -0.65 8.76
C ASP A 16 -5.87 0.57 9.16
N ILE A 17 -4.55 0.44 8.99
CA ILE A 17 -3.56 1.43 9.43
C ILE A 17 -3.23 2.36 8.26
N GLY A 18 -3.46 3.67 8.47
CA GLY A 18 -3.44 4.67 7.41
C GLY A 18 -4.70 4.58 6.55
N ALA A 19 -5.86 4.46 7.21
CA ALA A 19 -7.13 4.21 6.55
C ALA A 19 -7.59 5.33 5.59
N GLY A 20 -6.95 6.49 5.64
CA GLY A 20 -7.34 7.65 4.86
C GLY A 20 -8.79 8.05 5.14
N THR A 21 -9.58 8.19 4.08
CA THR A 21 -11.02 8.45 4.21
C THR A 21 -11.86 7.17 4.38
N GLY A 22 -11.24 6.03 4.73
CA GLY A 22 -11.90 4.79 5.13
C GLY A 22 -12.46 3.91 4.00
N ARG A 23 -11.88 3.94 2.78
CA ARG A 23 -12.40 3.15 1.65
C ARG A 23 -12.40 1.65 1.91
N TYR A 24 -11.28 1.11 2.42
CA TYR A 24 -11.16 -0.31 2.73
C TYR A 24 -11.98 -0.67 3.97
N THR A 25 -11.90 0.13 5.03
CA THR A 25 -12.69 -0.06 6.24
C THR A 25 -14.18 -0.12 5.93
N SER A 26 -14.74 0.85 5.19
CA SER A 26 -16.19 0.86 4.83
C SER A 26 -16.58 -0.37 4.01
N ALA A 27 -15.75 -0.78 3.05
CA ALA A 27 -16.03 -1.94 2.22
C ALA A 27 -16.01 -3.24 3.04
N LEU A 28 -15.06 -3.37 3.97
CA LEU A 28 -14.96 -4.54 4.87
C LEU A 28 -16.10 -4.58 5.90
N MET A 29 -16.47 -3.42 6.48
CA MET A 29 -17.62 -3.32 7.38
C MET A 29 -18.93 -3.72 6.69
N ALA A 30 -19.13 -3.29 5.42
CA ALA A 30 -20.28 -3.70 4.63
C ALA A 30 -20.32 -5.20 4.33
N GLU A 31 -19.18 -5.89 4.36
CA GLU A 31 -19.07 -7.35 4.25
C GLU A 31 -19.18 -8.06 5.62
N GLY A 32 -19.44 -7.32 6.70
CA GLY A 32 -19.64 -7.86 8.05
C GLY A 32 -18.37 -8.04 8.89
N TYR A 33 -17.21 -7.61 8.42
CA TYR A 33 -15.99 -7.69 9.20
C TYR A 33 -15.92 -6.63 10.29
N ARG A 34 -15.31 -6.99 11.42
CA ARG A 34 -14.93 -6.03 12.46
C ARG A 34 -13.60 -5.38 12.06
N VAL A 35 -13.61 -4.05 11.94
CA VAL A 35 -12.42 -3.28 11.53
C VAL A 35 -12.21 -2.16 12.52
N LYS A 36 -10.97 -2.00 13.00
CA LYS A 36 -10.51 -0.79 13.68
C LYS A 36 -9.52 -0.06 12.80
N ALA A 37 -9.81 1.21 12.54
CA ALA A 37 -9.00 2.06 11.69
C ALA A 37 -8.07 2.97 12.49
N VAL A 38 -6.87 3.22 11.97
CA VAL A 38 -5.93 4.24 12.45
C VAL A 38 -5.62 5.18 11.29
N GLU A 39 -5.69 6.48 11.53
CA GLU A 39 -5.37 7.49 10.51
C GLU A 39 -4.63 8.66 11.15
N LEU A 40 -3.58 9.15 10.50
CA LEU A 40 -2.75 10.24 11.00
C LEU A 40 -3.43 11.60 10.84
N VAL A 41 -4.06 11.82 9.70
CA VAL A 41 -4.58 13.13 9.28
C VAL A 41 -6.00 13.34 9.78
N ARG A 42 -6.19 14.25 10.72
CA ARG A 42 -7.50 14.55 11.31
C ARG A 42 -8.60 14.84 10.27
N ARG A 43 -8.28 15.59 9.22
CA ARG A 43 -9.22 15.89 8.14
C ARG A 43 -9.74 14.61 7.45
N ASN A 44 -8.91 13.61 7.25
CA ASN A 44 -9.31 12.33 6.67
C ASN A 44 -10.31 11.62 7.59
N ILE A 45 -10.04 11.61 8.91
CA ILE A 45 -10.94 11.04 9.92
C ILE A 45 -12.29 11.74 9.88
N ASP A 46 -12.32 13.08 9.82
CA ASP A 46 -13.56 13.85 9.79
C ASP A 46 -14.39 13.54 8.52
N VAL A 47 -13.74 13.36 7.36
CA VAL A 47 -14.40 12.91 6.12
C VAL A 47 -14.90 11.47 6.24
N PHE A 48 -14.10 10.59 6.84
CA PHE A 48 -14.46 9.21 7.06
C PHE A 48 -15.72 9.09 7.95
N LEU A 49 -15.71 9.73 9.12
CA LEU A 49 -16.83 9.68 10.07
C LEU A 49 -18.12 10.36 9.56
N LYS A 50 -18.03 11.31 8.62
CA LYS A 50 -19.22 11.85 7.96
C LYS A 50 -19.93 10.81 7.10
N ARG A 51 -19.18 9.90 6.49
CA ARG A 51 -19.73 8.84 5.64
C ARG A 51 -20.09 7.59 6.45
N GLU A 52 -19.28 7.24 7.44
CA GLU A 52 -19.41 6.06 8.30
C GLU A 52 -19.39 6.47 9.78
N PRO A 53 -20.49 7.02 10.31
CA PRO A 53 -20.52 7.54 11.68
C PRO A 53 -20.25 6.47 12.76
N THR A 54 -20.42 5.20 12.45
CA THR A 54 -20.23 4.06 13.35
C THR A 54 -18.84 3.42 13.26
N ALA A 55 -17.97 3.95 12.39
CA ALA A 55 -16.62 3.40 12.23
C ALA A 55 -15.79 3.58 13.51
N ASP A 56 -15.09 2.51 13.93
CA ASP A 56 -14.10 2.59 15.02
C ASP A 56 -12.77 3.10 14.43
N VAL A 57 -12.58 4.41 14.46
CA VAL A 57 -11.37 5.07 13.96
C VAL A 57 -10.70 5.92 15.03
N VAL A 58 -9.38 5.83 15.13
CA VAL A 58 -8.56 6.59 16.08
C VAL A 58 -7.46 7.34 15.33
N GLN A 59 -7.13 8.53 15.81
CA GLN A 59 -5.98 9.26 15.27
C GLN A 59 -4.68 8.67 15.80
N GLY A 60 -3.73 8.35 14.90
CA GLY A 60 -2.45 7.77 15.30
C GLY A 60 -1.46 7.69 14.15
N ASP A 61 -0.19 7.52 14.51
CA ASP A 61 0.93 7.32 13.59
C ASP A 61 1.24 5.83 13.47
N ALA A 62 1.33 5.32 12.24
CA ALA A 62 1.64 3.93 11.95
C ALA A 62 2.97 3.45 12.56
N ARG A 63 3.90 4.37 12.84
CA ARG A 63 5.21 4.08 13.44
C ARG A 63 5.17 3.85 14.95
N ASN A 64 4.08 4.26 15.62
CA ASN A 64 3.94 4.15 17.07
C ASN A 64 2.47 4.13 17.47
N MET A 65 1.94 2.94 17.78
CA MET A 65 0.53 2.72 18.10
C MET A 65 0.35 2.03 19.47
N PRO A 66 0.84 2.64 20.58
CA PRO A 66 0.80 2.00 21.90
C PRO A 66 -0.63 1.76 22.41
N PHE A 67 -1.61 2.44 21.84
CA PHE A 67 -3.04 2.26 22.11
C PHE A 67 -3.66 1.02 21.45
N LEU A 68 -2.95 0.35 20.54
CA LEU A 68 -3.37 -0.93 19.96
C LEU A 68 -2.68 -2.09 20.70
N PRO A 69 -3.45 -3.09 21.14
CA PRO A 69 -2.88 -4.23 21.84
C PRO A 69 -2.02 -5.12 20.91
N THR A 70 -0.99 -5.72 21.48
CA THR A 70 -0.14 -6.69 20.80
C THR A 70 -0.93 -7.94 20.43
N GLY A 71 -0.74 -8.45 19.21
CA GLY A 71 -1.32 -9.72 18.77
C GLY A 71 -2.85 -9.73 18.72
N ALA A 72 -3.49 -8.60 18.40
CA ALA A 72 -4.94 -8.48 18.43
C ALA A 72 -5.62 -8.77 17.11
N ALA A 73 -5.04 -8.34 15.99
CA ALA A 73 -5.64 -8.48 14.67
C ALA A 73 -5.30 -9.83 14.01
N ASP A 74 -6.27 -10.41 13.33
CA ASP A 74 -6.03 -11.55 12.42
C ASP A 74 -5.36 -11.09 11.12
N VAL A 75 -5.72 -9.88 10.68
CA VAL A 75 -5.17 -9.24 9.47
C VAL A 75 -4.95 -7.76 9.72
N THR A 76 -3.81 -7.25 9.29
CA THR A 76 -3.50 -5.81 9.32
C THR A 76 -3.30 -5.29 7.90
N LEU A 77 -4.00 -4.23 7.55
CA LEU A 77 -3.81 -3.49 6.32
C LEU A 77 -2.88 -2.30 6.59
N LEU A 78 -1.82 -2.17 5.82
CA LEU A 78 -0.86 -1.07 5.84
C LEU A 78 -0.73 -0.56 4.39
N LEU A 79 -1.87 -0.09 3.82
CA LEU A 79 -2.03 0.16 2.39
C LEU A 79 -1.77 1.63 1.99
N GLY A 80 -1.28 2.45 2.90
CA GLY A 80 -1.01 3.87 2.67
C GLY A 80 0.29 4.38 3.28
N PRO A 81 0.59 4.08 4.54
CA PRO A 81 1.66 4.76 5.27
C PRO A 81 3.06 4.65 4.68
N LEU A 82 3.47 3.46 4.17
CA LEU A 82 4.87 3.21 3.86
C LEU A 82 5.46 4.12 2.79
N TYR A 83 4.68 4.48 1.79
CA TYR A 83 5.18 5.37 0.75
C TYR A 83 5.19 6.85 1.14
N HIS A 84 4.72 7.21 2.34
CA HIS A 84 4.90 8.52 2.97
C HIS A 84 6.03 8.53 4.01
N LEU A 85 6.68 7.39 4.23
CA LEU A 85 7.78 7.25 5.17
C LEU A 85 9.11 7.19 4.40
N ILE A 86 9.87 8.28 4.49
CA ILE A 86 11.13 8.40 3.75
C ILE A 86 12.23 7.59 4.44
N GLY A 87 12.84 6.70 3.68
CA GLY A 87 13.94 5.84 4.12
C GLY A 87 13.51 4.58 4.88
N ASP A 88 14.41 3.60 4.90
CA ASP A 88 14.16 2.26 5.46
C ASP A 88 13.80 2.29 6.95
N GLU A 89 14.47 3.12 7.75
CA GLU A 89 14.29 3.13 9.22
C GLU A 89 12.85 3.54 9.62
N GLU A 90 12.28 4.51 8.92
CA GLU A 90 10.91 4.94 9.19
C GLU A 90 9.89 3.87 8.74
N LYS A 91 10.14 3.23 7.58
CA LYS A 91 9.32 2.10 7.11
C LYS A 91 9.38 0.93 8.07
N LEU A 92 10.56 0.60 8.59
CA LEU A 92 10.74 -0.49 9.55
C LEU A 92 10.01 -0.25 10.86
N LYS A 93 9.92 0.99 11.36
CA LYS A 93 9.10 1.30 12.53
C LYS A 93 7.64 0.92 12.29
N ALA A 94 7.07 1.30 11.13
CA ALA A 94 5.69 0.98 10.80
C ALA A 94 5.48 -0.53 10.57
N LEU A 95 6.40 -1.21 9.91
CA LEU A 95 6.35 -2.67 9.71
C LEU A 95 6.42 -3.42 11.05
N ASN A 96 7.30 -3.00 11.97
CA ASN A 96 7.41 -3.61 13.29
C ASN A 96 6.15 -3.38 14.14
N GLU A 97 5.55 -2.19 14.09
CA GLU A 97 4.27 -1.92 14.75
C GLU A 97 3.12 -2.76 14.14
N ALA A 98 3.03 -2.83 12.81
CA ALA A 98 2.06 -3.70 12.14
C ALA A 98 2.24 -5.17 12.55
N LYS A 99 3.50 -5.66 12.62
CA LYS A 99 3.82 -7.00 13.13
C LYS A 99 3.41 -7.18 14.58
N ARG A 100 3.71 -6.20 15.44
CA ARG A 100 3.37 -6.26 16.88
C ARG A 100 1.87 -6.40 17.10
N VAL A 101 1.05 -5.64 16.37
CA VAL A 101 -0.41 -5.64 16.56
C VAL A 101 -1.13 -6.81 15.90
N THR A 102 -0.45 -7.48 14.95
CA THR A 102 -0.97 -8.67 14.27
C THR A 102 -0.69 -9.92 15.10
N LYS A 103 -1.62 -10.85 15.15
CA LYS A 103 -1.43 -12.16 15.82
C LYS A 103 -0.25 -12.91 15.21
N PRO A 104 0.50 -13.70 15.99
CA PRO A 104 1.50 -14.61 15.43
C PRO A 104 0.88 -15.48 14.32
N GLY A 105 1.48 -15.46 13.13
CA GLY A 105 0.98 -16.15 11.94
C GLY A 105 -0.18 -15.46 11.22
N GLY A 106 -0.67 -14.32 11.72
CA GLY A 106 -1.59 -13.44 11.01
C GLY A 106 -0.97 -12.80 9.78
N LEU A 107 -1.77 -12.09 8.99
CA LEU A 107 -1.33 -11.51 7.73
C LEU A 107 -1.26 -9.98 7.79
N ILE A 108 -0.27 -9.44 7.12
CA ILE A 108 -0.11 -8.00 6.92
C ILE A 108 -0.09 -7.75 5.41
N PHE A 109 -0.92 -6.83 4.93
CA PHE A 109 -0.93 -6.35 3.56
C PHE A 109 -0.22 -5.00 3.52
N VAL A 110 0.87 -4.92 2.79
CA VAL A 110 1.73 -3.74 2.75
C VAL A 110 1.78 -3.18 1.35
N ALA A 111 1.38 -1.92 1.15
CA ALA A 111 1.47 -1.27 -0.15
C ALA A 111 2.72 -0.40 -0.27
N TYR A 112 3.32 -0.45 -1.45
CA TYR A 112 4.48 0.34 -1.85
C TYR A 112 4.25 1.06 -3.18
N LEU A 113 4.91 2.20 -3.37
CA LEU A 113 5.04 2.87 -4.68
C LEU A 113 6.31 2.40 -5.39
N MET A 114 6.16 2.08 -6.68
CA MET A 114 7.25 1.49 -7.45
C MET A 114 8.08 2.54 -8.16
N ASN A 115 9.40 2.40 -8.04
CA ASN A 115 10.39 3.28 -8.65
C ASN A 115 10.25 3.37 -10.17
N GLU A 116 10.16 2.23 -10.86
CA GLU A 116 10.15 2.18 -12.33
C GLU A 116 8.93 2.88 -12.93
N TYR A 117 7.77 2.77 -12.30
CA TYR A 117 6.59 3.53 -12.72
C TYR A 117 6.84 5.03 -12.62
N SER A 118 7.41 5.49 -11.50
CA SER A 118 7.65 6.91 -11.25
C SER A 118 8.75 7.48 -12.15
N ILE A 119 9.80 6.70 -12.43
CA ILE A 119 10.83 7.07 -13.42
C ILE A 119 10.20 7.26 -14.80
N LEU A 120 9.37 6.32 -15.26
CA LEU A 120 8.75 6.41 -16.58
C LEU A 120 7.73 7.54 -16.66
N SER A 121 6.81 7.62 -15.69
CA SER A 121 5.64 8.51 -15.76
C SER A 121 5.90 9.93 -15.29
N TYR A 122 6.91 10.12 -14.42
CA TYR A 122 7.21 11.43 -13.83
C TYR A 122 8.54 12.01 -14.33
N CYS A 123 9.57 11.15 -14.47
CA CYS A 123 10.87 11.65 -14.86
C CYS A 123 11.02 11.76 -16.38
N PHE A 124 10.62 10.73 -17.15
CA PHE A 124 10.74 10.73 -18.60
C PHE A 124 9.52 11.34 -19.32
N ASP A 125 8.29 10.95 -19.00
CA ASP A 125 7.08 11.44 -19.69
C ASP A 125 6.87 12.95 -19.49
N GLU A 126 7.33 13.51 -18.36
CA GLU A 126 7.29 14.93 -18.05
C GLU A 126 8.61 15.68 -18.38
N ASP A 127 9.55 15.02 -19.08
CA ASP A 127 10.86 15.59 -19.49
C ASP A 127 11.67 16.21 -18.34
N ARG A 128 11.72 15.53 -17.19
CA ARG A 128 12.38 16.01 -15.96
C ARG A 128 13.68 15.31 -15.62
N ILE A 129 13.99 14.20 -16.31
CA ILE A 129 15.05 13.27 -15.90
C ILE A 129 16.41 13.95 -15.73
N GLU A 130 16.84 14.81 -16.69
CA GLU A 130 18.15 15.46 -16.64
C GLU A 130 18.29 16.34 -15.40
N GLY A 131 17.30 17.20 -15.12
CA GLY A 131 17.35 18.07 -13.95
C GLY A 131 17.21 17.33 -12.61
N LEU A 132 16.58 16.14 -12.60
CA LEU A 132 16.53 15.28 -11.42
C LEU A 132 17.88 14.60 -11.15
N MET A 133 18.55 14.13 -12.18
CA MET A 133 19.90 13.54 -12.07
C MET A 133 20.95 14.57 -11.68
N GLU A 134 20.92 15.78 -12.29
CA GLU A 134 21.85 16.88 -11.96
C GLU A 134 21.82 17.27 -10.48
N ARG A 135 20.64 17.25 -9.83
CA ARG A 135 20.51 17.56 -8.39
C ARG A 135 20.57 16.34 -7.48
N GLY A 136 20.86 15.15 -8.02
CA GLY A 136 20.97 13.91 -7.26
C GLY A 136 19.65 13.35 -6.73
N ALA A 137 18.51 13.80 -7.26
CA ALA A 137 17.19 13.26 -6.92
C ALA A 137 16.89 11.92 -7.62
N VAL A 138 17.65 11.60 -8.67
CA VAL A 138 17.71 10.30 -9.32
C VAL A 138 19.18 9.94 -9.46
N ASP A 139 19.56 8.75 -9.02
CA ASP A 139 20.96 8.28 -9.09
C ASP A 139 21.31 7.66 -10.45
N GLY A 140 22.58 7.19 -10.56
CA GLY A 140 23.11 6.59 -11.79
C GLY A 140 22.44 5.27 -12.19
N ASP A 141 21.75 4.60 -11.25
CA ASP A 141 20.98 3.38 -11.49
C ASP A 141 19.48 3.67 -11.68
N PHE A 142 19.13 4.93 -11.89
CA PHE A 142 17.75 5.42 -12.03
C PHE A 142 16.87 5.10 -10.81
N HIS A 143 17.41 5.13 -9.61
CA HIS A 143 16.65 5.04 -8.39
C HIS A 143 16.36 6.44 -7.85
N ILE A 144 15.10 6.74 -7.54
CA ILE A 144 14.68 8.02 -6.96
C ILE A 144 15.17 8.09 -5.52
N GLN A 145 15.88 9.19 -5.20
CA GLN A 145 16.43 9.46 -3.88
C GLN A 145 15.54 10.47 -3.17
N ALA A 146 14.47 9.98 -2.55
CA ALA A 146 13.50 10.83 -1.86
C ALA A 146 14.14 11.58 -0.69
N GLN A 147 13.88 12.88 -0.58
CA GLN A 147 14.34 13.72 0.52
C GLN A 147 13.30 13.76 1.65
N ALA A 148 13.73 14.09 2.85
CA ALA A 148 12.91 14.03 4.06
C ALA A 148 11.66 14.93 4.03
N ASP A 149 11.62 15.93 3.18
CA ASP A 149 10.49 16.85 2.96
C ASP A 149 9.61 16.49 1.76
N GLU A 150 9.95 15.41 1.05
CA GLU A 150 9.13 14.91 -0.06
C GLU A 150 7.93 14.11 0.44
N LEU A 151 6.88 14.08 -0.38
CA LEU A 151 5.61 13.44 -0.02
C LEU A 151 5.68 11.92 -0.14
N TYR A 152 6.50 11.41 -1.06
CA TYR A 152 6.55 9.98 -1.39
C TYR A 152 7.98 9.46 -1.44
N ASP A 153 8.12 8.20 -1.02
CA ASP A 153 9.32 7.39 -1.21
C ASP A 153 8.98 6.20 -2.11
N TYR A 154 9.94 5.84 -2.95
CA TYR A 154 9.75 4.84 -4.00
C TYR A 154 10.72 3.69 -3.79
N VAL A 155 10.26 2.48 -4.09
CA VAL A 155 11.05 1.27 -3.85
C VAL A 155 11.06 0.37 -5.08
N ARG A 156 12.06 -0.51 -5.13
CA ARG A 156 12.13 -1.67 -6.01
C ARG A 156 11.76 -2.94 -5.26
N ILE A 157 11.58 -4.03 -5.97
CA ILE A 157 11.28 -5.33 -5.35
C ILE A 157 12.40 -5.76 -4.38
N ASP A 158 13.66 -5.46 -4.70
CA ASP A 158 14.80 -5.78 -3.84
C ASP A 158 14.79 -4.97 -2.53
N ASP A 159 14.31 -3.73 -2.56
CA ASP A 159 14.14 -2.92 -1.36
C ASP A 159 13.05 -3.53 -0.45
N ILE A 160 11.94 -3.98 -1.04
CA ILE A 160 10.88 -4.69 -0.30
C ILE A 160 11.43 -5.97 0.33
N ASN A 161 12.21 -6.76 -0.43
CA ASN A 161 12.84 -7.98 0.08
C ASN A 161 13.74 -7.68 1.29
N ARG A 162 14.54 -6.62 1.21
CA ARG A 162 15.43 -6.17 2.30
C ARG A 162 14.64 -5.70 3.54
N LEU A 163 13.53 -4.98 3.34
CA LEU A 163 12.66 -4.55 4.44
C LEU A 163 12.00 -5.73 5.14
N ASP A 164 11.49 -6.71 4.39
CA ASP A 164 10.90 -7.93 4.93
C ASP A 164 11.90 -8.72 5.77
N GLU A 165 13.12 -8.91 5.25
CA GLU A 165 14.20 -9.61 5.96
C GLU A 165 14.53 -8.90 7.29
N ARG A 166 14.72 -7.58 7.25
CA ARG A 166 15.05 -6.77 8.44
C ARG A 166 13.92 -6.77 9.47
N ALA A 167 12.66 -6.77 9.04
CA ALA A 167 11.49 -6.87 9.92
C ALA A 167 11.21 -8.31 10.39
N GLY A 168 11.90 -9.31 9.81
CA GLY A 168 11.66 -10.74 10.07
C GLY A 168 10.26 -11.16 9.66
N LEU A 169 9.78 -10.66 8.52
CA LEU A 169 8.50 -11.00 7.91
C LEU A 169 8.70 -12.07 6.84
N LYS A 170 7.67 -12.88 6.59
CA LYS A 170 7.72 -13.93 5.55
C LYS A 170 6.66 -13.67 4.50
N ARG A 171 7.10 -13.41 3.26
CA ARG A 171 6.18 -13.23 2.14
C ARG A 171 5.33 -14.46 1.89
N VAL A 172 4.03 -14.24 1.74
CA VAL A 172 3.04 -15.23 1.31
C VAL A 172 2.79 -15.09 -0.19
N THR A 173 2.59 -13.86 -0.65
CA THR A 173 2.48 -13.49 -2.07
C THR A 173 2.75 -12.01 -2.23
N ILE A 174 3.04 -11.60 -3.46
CA ILE A 174 3.17 -10.20 -3.84
C ILE A 174 2.41 -9.99 -5.15
N PHE A 175 1.73 -8.86 -5.31
CA PHE A 175 0.95 -8.58 -6.51
C PHE A 175 0.90 -7.08 -6.83
N SER A 176 0.76 -6.77 -8.12
CA SER A 176 0.46 -5.41 -8.59
C SER A 176 -1.06 -5.23 -8.71
N PRO A 177 -1.70 -4.38 -7.89
CA PRO A 177 -3.15 -4.21 -7.92
C PRO A 177 -3.64 -3.44 -9.15
N ASP A 178 -2.80 -2.63 -9.74
CA ASP A 178 -3.10 -1.68 -10.81
C ASP A 178 -2.40 -1.99 -12.14
N GLY A 179 -1.25 -2.70 -12.13
CA GLY A 179 -0.51 -3.09 -13.33
C GLY A 179 -0.24 -1.88 -14.24
N ALA A 180 -0.69 -1.97 -15.50
CA ALA A 180 -0.52 -0.89 -16.48
C ALA A 180 -1.62 0.18 -16.43
N SER A 181 -2.56 0.14 -15.47
CA SER A 181 -3.74 1.02 -15.49
C SER A 181 -3.40 2.50 -15.43
N ASP A 182 -2.38 2.88 -14.67
CA ASP A 182 -1.99 4.29 -14.56
C ASP A 182 -1.35 4.83 -15.85
N TYR A 183 -0.58 4.03 -16.57
CA TYR A 183 -0.09 4.39 -17.92
C TYR A 183 -1.23 4.55 -18.93
N MET A 184 -2.32 3.83 -18.74
CA MET A 184 -3.48 3.80 -19.65
C MET A 184 -4.65 4.63 -19.16
N ARG A 185 -4.53 5.44 -18.12
CA ARG A 185 -5.64 6.14 -17.43
C ARG A 185 -6.57 6.88 -18.41
N THR A 186 -6.01 7.66 -19.32
CA THR A 186 -6.80 8.40 -20.33
C THR A 186 -7.60 7.46 -21.23
N ARG A 187 -7.03 6.32 -21.61
CA ARG A 187 -7.69 5.33 -22.45
C ARG A 187 -8.75 4.55 -21.68
N LEU A 188 -8.45 4.12 -20.46
CA LEU A 188 -9.39 3.40 -19.59
C LEU A 188 -10.65 4.22 -19.32
N ASN A 189 -10.52 5.53 -19.07
CA ASN A 189 -11.65 6.43 -18.83
C ASN A 189 -12.56 6.62 -20.07
N ARG A 190 -12.16 6.15 -21.24
CA ARG A 190 -12.92 6.22 -22.50
C ARG A 190 -13.38 4.86 -23.01
N MET A 191 -13.07 3.78 -22.28
CA MET A 191 -13.54 2.44 -22.65
C MET A 191 -15.06 2.31 -22.38
N SER A 192 -15.71 1.43 -23.16
CA SER A 192 -17.04 0.97 -22.79
C SER A 192 -16.98 0.14 -21.53
N ASP A 193 -18.07 0.05 -20.79
CA ASP A 193 -18.17 -0.74 -19.55
C ASP A 193 -17.79 -2.21 -19.79
N GLU A 194 -18.19 -2.76 -20.95
CA GLU A 194 -17.83 -4.14 -21.31
C GLU A 194 -16.32 -4.32 -21.50
N THR A 195 -15.68 -3.41 -22.26
CA THR A 195 -14.23 -3.46 -22.48
C THR A 195 -13.46 -3.24 -21.16
N PHE A 196 -13.93 -2.31 -20.33
CA PHE A 196 -13.35 -2.07 -19.02
C PHE A 196 -13.48 -3.29 -18.09
N ALA A 197 -14.62 -3.96 -18.09
CA ALA A 197 -14.79 -5.21 -17.33
C ALA A 197 -13.80 -6.30 -17.77
N ARG A 198 -13.56 -6.45 -19.09
CA ARG A 198 -12.53 -7.35 -19.61
C ARG A 198 -11.12 -6.95 -19.19
N PHE A 199 -10.81 -5.65 -19.15
CA PHE A 199 -9.53 -5.18 -18.64
C PHE A 199 -9.35 -5.53 -17.15
N ILE A 200 -10.38 -5.41 -16.33
CA ILE A 200 -10.33 -5.82 -14.91
C ILE A 200 -10.06 -7.32 -14.77
N GLU A 201 -10.72 -8.17 -15.58
CA GLU A 201 -10.44 -9.61 -15.55
C GLU A 201 -9.00 -9.93 -15.98
N TYR A 202 -8.51 -9.28 -17.04
CA TYR A 202 -7.11 -9.40 -17.47
C TYR A 202 -6.16 -9.00 -16.34
N GLN A 203 -6.38 -7.84 -15.69
CA GLN A 203 -5.55 -7.35 -14.60
C GLN A 203 -5.51 -8.34 -13.42
N LYS A 204 -6.64 -8.95 -13.05
CA LYS A 204 -6.67 -10.01 -12.05
C LYS A 204 -5.82 -11.22 -12.43
N CYS A 205 -5.85 -11.62 -13.69
CA CYS A 205 -5.06 -12.76 -14.18
C CYS A 205 -3.55 -12.51 -14.14
N ILE A 206 -3.10 -11.28 -14.37
CA ILE A 206 -1.68 -10.97 -14.47
C ILE A 206 -1.06 -10.39 -13.17
N SER A 207 -1.90 -10.02 -12.21
CA SER A 207 -1.48 -9.24 -11.02
C SER A 207 -0.36 -9.89 -10.18
N GLU A 208 -0.26 -11.22 -10.16
CA GLU A 208 0.75 -11.99 -9.42
C GLU A 208 1.92 -12.48 -10.33
N ARG A 209 1.97 -12.06 -11.58
CA ARG A 209 3.04 -12.45 -12.49
C ARG A 209 4.35 -11.74 -12.13
N ALA A 210 5.37 -12.53 -11.73
CA ALA A 210 6.66 -12.02 -11.27
C ALA A 210 7.39 -11.16 -12.33
N ASP A 211 7.17 -11.44 -13.61
CA ASP A 211 7.74 -10.67 -14.72
C ASP A 211 7.07 -9.32 -14.99
N LEU A 212 5.95 -9.00 -14.29
CA LEU A 212 5.17 -7.77 -14.49
C LEU A 212 4.99 -6.94 -13.21
N ILE A 213 5.26 -7.49 -12.04
CA ILE A 213 4.94 -6.87 -10.75
C ILE A 213 5.61 -5.50 -10.57
N GLY A 214 6.89 -5.37 -10.90
CA GLY A 214 7.67 -4.15 -10.63
C GLY A 214 7.36 -2.96 -11.54
N ALA A 215 6.58 -3.14 -12.62
CA ALA A 215 6.32 -2.12 -13.62
C ALA A 215 5.01 -1.32 -13.38
N GLY A 216 4.14 -1.76 -12.48
CA GLY A 216 2.93 -1.01 -12.09
C GLY A 216 3.25 0.12 -11.12
N SER A 217 2.29 1.01 -10.87
CA SER A 217 2.49 2.12 -9.92
C SER A 217 2.56 1.64 -8.47
N HIS A 218 1.82 0.61 -8.13
CA HIS A 218 1.82 0.03 -6.79
C HIS A 218 2.09 -1.47 -6.81
N VAL A 219 2.66 -1.90 -5.69
CA VAL A 219 2.75 -3.31 -5.32
C VAL A 219 2.15 -3.47 -3.93
N VAL A 220 1.44 -4.58 -3.73
CA VAL A 220 1.01 -5.02 -2.41
C VAL A 220 1.72 -6.32 -2.06
N ASP A 221 2.51 -6.28 -1.01
CA ASP A 221 3.14 -7.44 -0.42
C ASP A 221 2.26 -8.00 0.71
N VAL A 222 2.02 -9.28 0.68
CA VAL A 222 1.28 -10.00 1.72
C VAL A 222 2.27 -10.82 2.51
N VAL A 223 2.49 -10.44 3.74
CA VAL A 223 3.49 -11.07 4.61
C VAL A 223 2.84 -11.66 5.86
N ARG A 224 3.53 -12.58 6.49
CA ARG A 224 3.13 -13.22 7.74
C ARG A 224 3.89 -12.62 8.91
N ALA A 225 3.14 -12.26 9.98
CA ALA A 225 3.68 -11.76 11.24
C ALA A 225 4.36 -12.87 12.06
#